data_d1e605ce96307766bdbeba93765058b4
#
_entry.id   d1e605ce96307766bdbeba93765058b4
#
_cell.length_a   1.000
_cell.length_b   1.000
_cell.length_c   1.000
_cell.angle_alpha   90.00
_cell.angle_beta   90.00
_cell.angle_gamma   90.00
#
_symmetry.space_group_name_H-M   'P 1'
#
loop_
_entity.id
_entity.type
_entity.pdbx_description
1 polymer ?
#
loop_
_entity_poly.entity_id
_entity_poly.type
_entity_poly.pdbx_seq_one_letter_code
_entity_poly.pdbx_strand_id
1 'polypeptide(L)'
;MKDHRIADKLIEQRFEEISKKTDALPKTQVNYIFVTDTHADEYLLKDENGKLTVFEPEDTVNDRINQIAKHLEIAVNIANKNDNIDFIAVGGDLMNAYCIKGKEHVLSNLHRSVAPLKNSLKPVLIAFGNHDDNAFQFLNPNIPAAEREWIIIDKDWNEKVTDLFPGADGEGHDDRYEYSKYYSYDLKKKRTRIIILDTMDCRRPFDENGVVNGEMRLKRICYTDQQLDWLVNRAMTAPADYNYIFISHMGIDSAVNSNRMLGGETLREIIRAFQSRSSYSFSYTDINGEEITVNADFPESISGKILFYSFGHQHSEAILYSEDINLWQVATGCENMRGGEGEGGSDASV
;
A
#
# COMPACT_ATOMS: atom_id res chain seq x y z
N MET A 1 -5.16 32.97 10.44
CA MET A 1 -4.12 32.06 10.93
C MET A 1 -4.76 31.21 12.01
N LYS A 2 -5.17 29.96 11.70
CA LYS A 2 -5.52 28.97 12.72
C LYS A 2 -4.25 28.72 13.54
N ASP A 3 -4.38 28.65 14.85
CA ASP A 3 -3.23 28.55 15.75
C ASP A 3 -2.60 27.16 15.64
N HIS A 4 -1.63 27.01 14.73
CA HIS A 4 -0.90 25.76 14.50
C HIS A 4 -0.32 25.17 15.79
N ARG A 5 -0.05 26.01 16.80
CA ARG A 5 0.44 25.57 18.12
C ARG A 5 -0.56 24.76 18.91
N ILE A 6 -1.87 24.99 18.74
CA ILE A 6 -2.91 24.20 19.39
C ILE A 6 -3.01 22.82 18.73
N ALA A 7 -2.94 22.77 17.39
CA ALA A 7 -2.93 21.52 16.65
C ALA A 7 -1.69 20.67 17.01
N ASP A 8 -0.50 21.26 17.01
CA ASP A 8 0.74 20.57 17.40
C ASP A 8 0.66 19.99 18.82
N LYS A 9 0.16 20.74 19.77
CA LYS A 9 0.01 20.27 21.17
C LYS A 9 -0.99 19.12 21.30
N LEU A 10 -2.07 19.13 20.54
CA LEU A 10 -3.04 18.03 20.52
C LEU A 10 -2.45 16.78 19.88
N ILE A 11 -1.69 16.94 18.81
CA ILE A 11 -0.95 15.86 18.16
C ILE A 11 0.04 15.25 19.15
N GLU A 12 0.88 16.03 19.81
CA GLU A 12 1.83 15.55 20.82
C GLU A 12 1.14 14.80 21.97
N GLN A 13 0.02 15.32 22.50
CA GLN A 13 -0.75 14.62 23.54
C GLN A 13 -1.30 13.27 23.04
N ARG A 14 -1.82 13.22 21.83
CA ARG A 14 -2.34 11.98 21.26
C ARG A 14 -1.25 10.94 21.03
N PHE A 15 -0.07 11.38 20.67
CA PHE A 15 1.07 10.48 20.53
C PHE A 15 1.62 9.96 21.87
N GLU A 16 1.59 10.79 22.93
CA GLU A 16 1.90 10.29 24.26
C GLU A 16 0.90 9.21 24.72
N GLU A 17 -0.39 9.39 24.42
CA GLU A 17 -1.40 8.37 24.69
C GLU A 17 -1.16 7.09 23.90
N ILE A 18 -0.83 7.20 22.62
CA ILE A 18 -0.49 6.06 21.76
C ILE A 18 0.75 5.34 22.30
N SER A 19 1.82 6.08 22.63
CA SER A 19 3.03 5.50 23.20
C SER A 19 2.74 4.72 24.48
N LYS A 20 1.95 5.27 25.39
CA LYS A 20 1.54 4.55 26.61
C LYS A 20 0.74 3.29 26.33
N LYS A 21 -0.14 3.32 25.33
CA LYS A 21 -0.90 2.13 24.92
C LYS A 21 0.00 1.07 24.29
N THR A 22 0.96 1.48 23.47
CA THR A 22 1.92 0.55 22.85
C THR A 22 2.85 -0.11 23.88
N ASP A 23 3.21 0.57 24.96
CA ASP A 23 4.00 0.00 26.05
C ASP A 23 3.26 -1.16 26.76
N ALA A 24 1.94 -1.16 26.74
CA ALA A 24 1.10 -2.19 27.33
C ALA A 24 0.82 -3.38 26.40
N LEU A 25 1.25 -3.33 25.13
CA LEU A 25 1.02 -4.41 24.18
C LEU A 25 1.79 -5.67 24.54
N PRO A 26 1.20 -6.87 24.40
CA PRO A 26 1.87 -8.12 24.66
C PRO A 26 3.07 -8.36 23.72
N LYS A 27 4.25 -8.62 24.27
CA LYS A 27 5.46 -8.96 23.48
C LYS A 27 5.32 -10.24 22.66
N THR A 28 4.37 -11.10 23.02
CA THR A 28 4.12 -12.37 22.33
C THR A 28 3.30 -12.23 21.06
N GLN A 29 2.64 -11.09 20.87
CA GLN A 29 1.86 -10.77 19.67
C GLN A 29 2.71 -9.98 18.68
N VAL A 30 2.27 -9.97 17.40
CA VAL A 30 2.84 -9.08 16.39
C VAL A 30 2.17 -7.72 16.55
N ASN A 31 2.99 -6.69 16.75
CA ASN A 31 2.54 -5.32 16.91
C ASN A 31 3.27 -4.44 15.91
N TYR A 32 2.55 -3.58 15.21
CA TYR A 32 3.15 -2.69 14.24
C TYR A 32 2.39 -1.37 14.14
N ILE A 33 3.05 -0.38 13.59
CA ILE A 33 2.45 0.90 13.23
C ILE A 33 2.04 0.81 11.77
N PHE A 34 0.81 1.16 11.44
CA PHE A 34 0.32 1.23 10.07
C PHE A 34 0.00 2.68 9.71
N VAL A 35 0.62 3.19 8.65
CA VAL A 35 0.36 4.50 8.06
C VAL A 35 0.04 4.32 6.58
N THR A 36 -0.85 5.15 6.02
CA THR A 36 -1.29 5.01 4.64
C THR A 36 -1.84 6.33 4.11
N ASP A 37 -1.95 6.45 2.79
CA ASP A 37 -2.65 7.55 2.11
C ASP A 37 -2.11 8.93 2.52
N THR A 38 -0.80 9.11 2.47
CA THR A 38 -0.15 10.38 2.87
C THR A 38 -0.33 11.47 1.83
N HIS A 39 -0.45 11.13 0.54
CA HIS A 39 -0.71 12.07 -0.54
C HIS A 39 0.19 13.32 -0.50
N ALA A 40 1.49 13.11 -0.52
CA ALA A 40 2.50 14.11 -0.13
C ALA A 40 2.79 15.20 -1.17
N ASP A 41 2.31 15.10 -2.39
CA ASP A 41 2.63 16.05 -3.45
C ASP A 41 1.46 16.97 -3.82
N GLU A 42 1.52 17.60 -4.98
CA GLU A 42 0.61 18.65 -5.42
C GLU A 42 -0.80 18.12 -5.71
N TYR A 43 -1.83 18.91 -5.38
CA TYR A 43 -3.19 18.72 -5.84
C TYR A 43 -3.52 19.65 -7.01
N LEU A 44 -4.42 19.20 -7.88
CA LEU A 44 -5.08 20.07 -8.83
C LEU A 44 -6.30 20.70 -8.19
N LEU A 45 -6.37 22.01 -8.26
CA LEU A 45 -7.51 22.80 -7.82
C LEU A 45 -8.42 23.12 -9.01
N LYS A 46 -9.71 23.31 -8.72
CA LYS A 46 -10.67 23.80 -9.74
C LYS A 46 -10.43 25.28 -9.99
N ASP A 47 -10.37 25.67 -11.26
CA ASP A 47 -10.43 27.09 -11.66
C ASP A 47 -11.83 27.68 -11.46
N GLU A 48 -12.01 28.95 -11.82
CA GLU A 48 -13.28 29.67 -11.74
C GLU A 48 -14.42 29.02 -12.56
N ASN A 49 -14.09 28.17 -13.53
CA ASN A 49 -15.01 27.42 -14.38
C ASN A 49 -15.25 25.99 -13.89
N GLY A 50 -14.68 25.61 -12.74
CA GLY A 50 -14.79 24.29 -12.17
C GLY A 50 -13.86 23.24 -12.83
N LYS A 51 -12.93 23.66 -13.69
CA LYS A 51 -11.96 22.78 -14.34
C LYS A 51 -10.73 22.60 -13.49
N LEU A 52 -10.26 21.35 -13.33
CA LEU A 52 -9.03 21.03 -12.60
C LEU A 52 -7.80 21.45 -13.43
N THR A 53 -7.28 22.63 -13.21
CA THR A 53 -6.18 23.19 -14.02
C THR A 53 -5.15 24.00 -13.23
N VAL A 54 -5.43 24.28 -11.97
CA VAL A 54 -4.58 25.11 -11.13
C VAL A 54 -3.86 24.25 -10.11
N PHE A 55 -2.53 24.29 -10.10
CA PHE A 55 -1.76 23.66 -9.02
C PHE A 55 -1.87 24.46 -7.73
N GLU A 56 -1.83 23.73 -6.63
CA GLU A 56 -1.69 24.37 -5.33
C GLU A 56 -0.43 25.25 -5.27
N PRO A 57 -0.46 26.34 -4.48
CA PRO A 57 0.74 27.11 -4.19
C PRO A 57 1.84 26.24 -3.60
N GLU A 58 3.07 26.47 -4.00
CA GLU A 58 4.24 25.69 -3.54
C GLU A 58 4.38 25.70 -2.02
N ASP A 59 4.09 26.82 -1.36
CA ASP A 59 4.12 26.91 0.10
C ASP A 59 3.13 25.93 0.75
N THR A 60 1.93 25.78 0.18
CA THR A 60 0.92 24.83 0.66
C THR A 60 1.41 23.38 0.53
N VAL A 61 2.04 23.05 -0.60
CA VAL A 61 2.63 21.72 -0.84
C VAL A 61 3.76 21.47 0.16
N ASN A 62 4.64 22.45 0.36
CA ASN A 62 5.76 22.34 1.30
C ASN A 62 5.27 22.17 2.74
N ASP A 63 4.25 22.91 3.15
CA ASP A 63 3.65 22.78 4.48
C ASP A 63 3.08 21.37 4.69
N ARG A 64 2.39 20.80 3.69
CA ARG A 64 1.85 19.43 3.75
C ARG A 64 2.98 18.42 3.87
N ILE A 65 4.01 18.49 3.02
CA ILE A 65 5.16 17.59 3.07
C ILE A 65 5.82 17.63 4.45
N ASN A 66 6.03 18.82 5.01
CA ASN A 66 6.63 19.00 6.33
C ASN A 66 5.74 18.44 7.46
N GLN A 67 4.43 18.57 7.34
CA GLN A 67 3.49 18.00 8.30
C GLN A 67 3.51 16.48 8.28
N ILE A 68 3.46 15.88 7.09
CA ILE A 68 3.56 14.42 6.92
C ILE A 68 4.89 13.91 7.49
N ALA A 69 6.01 14.56 7.14
CA ALA A 69 7.31 14.18 7.67
C ALA A 69 7.34 14.23 9.21
N LYS A 70 6.75 15.24 9.83
CA LYS A 70 6.64 15.33 11.29
C LYS A 70 5.82 14.18 11.89
N HIS A 71 4.70 13.80 11.27
CA HIS A 71 3.89 12.68 11.74
C HIS A 71 4.64 11.34 11.61
N LEU A 72 5.34 11.13 10.50
CA LEU A 72 6.17 9.94 10.30
C LEU A 72 7.36 9.90 11.28
N GLU A 73 7.98 11.04 11.59
CA GLU A 73 9.03 11.13 12.61
C GLU A 73 8.52 10.67 13.98
N ILE A 74 7.31 11.06 14.34
CA ILE A 74 6.68 10.65 15.59
C ILE A 74 6.42 9.14 15.59
N ALA A 75 5.88 8.59 14.49
CA ALA A 75 5.65 7.16 14.34
C ALA A 75 6.96 6.37 14.48
N VAL A 76 8.03 6.83 13.84
CA VAL A 76 9.38 6.25 13.96
C VAL A 76 9.90 6.33 15.38
N ASN A 77 9.74 7.46 16.04
CA ASN A 77 10.17 7.64 17.42
C ASN A 77 9.44 6.70 18.39
N ILE A 78 8.13 6.47 18.20
CA ILE A 78 7.35 5.49 18.97
C ILE A 78 7.90 4.07 18.70
N ALA A 79 8.08 3.70 17.44
CA ALA A 79 8.58 2.39 17.06
C ALA A 79 9.98 2.13 17.63
N ASN A 80 10.87 3.11 17.54
CA ASN A 80 12.26 2.97 18.00
C ASN A 80 12.38 2.88 19.54
N LYS A 81 11.52 3.58 20.26
CA LYS A 81 11.51 3.58 21.74
C LYS A 81 10.80 2.37 22.34
N ASN A 82 10.00 1.66 21.55
CA ASN A 82 9.14 0.60 22.05
C ASN A 82 9.53 -0.77 21.48
N ASP A 83 10.10 -1.62 22.32
CA ASP A 83 10.50 -2.98 21.94
C ASP A 83 9.31 -3.88 21.56
N ASN A 84 8.08 -3.48 21.92
CA ASN A 84 6.89 -4.24 21.59
C ASN A 84 6.46 -4.02 20.13
N ILE A 85 6.93 -2.98 19.46
CA ILE A 85 6.67 -2.75 18.04
C ILE A 85 7.69 -3.53 17.22
N ASP A 86 7.18 -4.34 16.28
CA ASP A 86 8.00 -5.24 15.45
C ASP A 86 8.42 -4.57 14.14
N PHE A 87 7.54 -3.75 13.52
CA PHE A 87 7.80 -3.06 12.24
C PHE A 87 6.88 -1.86 12.04
N ILE A 88 7.14 -1.08 11.01
CA ILE A 88 6.26 -0.05 10.49
C ILE A 88 5.77 -0.52 9.12
N ALA A 89 4.47 -0.46 8.87
CA ALA A 89 3.88 -0.73 7.58
C ALA A 89 3.34 0.55 6.95
N VAL A 90 3.57 0.70 5.66
CA VAL A 90 3.09 1.82 4.85
C VAL A 90 2.16 1.28 3.76
N GLY A 91 0.91 1.69 3.79
CA GLY A 91 -0.17 1.09 3.00
C GLY A 91 -0.34 1.65 1.59
N GLY A 92 0.62 2.44 1.08
CA GLY A 92 0.53 3.02 -0.27
C GLY A 92 -0.14 4.40 -0.30
N ASP A 93 -0.32 4.92 -1.51
CA ASP A 93 -0.79 6.28 -1.81
C ASP A 93 0.03 7.35 -1.08
N LEU A 94 1.35 7.24 -1.25
CA LEU A 94 2.30 8.21 -0.72
C LEU A 94 2.27 9.53 -1.48
N MET A 95 1.80 9.50 -2.74
CA MET A 95 1.70 10.63 -3.66
C MET A 95 0.27 10.88 -4.10
N ASN A 96 0.00 12.06 -4.68
CA ASN A 96 -1.32 12.40 -5.23
C ASN A 96 -1.49 12.01 -6.69
N ALA A 97 -0.40 11.75 -7.42
CA ALA A 97 -0.42 11.44 -8.85
C ALA A 97 -0.95 12.56 -9.75
N TYR A 98 -0.75 13.81 -9.40
CA TYR A 98 -1.18 14.97 -10.18
C TYR A 98 -0.04 15.80 -10.77
N CYS A 99 1.20 15.32 -10.68
CA CYS A 99 2.36 16.14 -11.02
C CYS A 99 2.77 15.99 -12.48
N ILE A 100 2.63 17.05 -13.27
CA ILE A 100 3.10 17.17 -14.65
C ILE A 100 4.51 17.79 -14.75
N LYS A 101 5.18 18.00 -13.63
CA LYS A 101 6.55 18.52 -13.58
C LYS A 101 7.62 17.42 -13.75
N GLY A 102 7.18 16.19 -13.98
CA GLY A 102 8.04 15.03 -14.16
C GLY A 102 8.24 14.19 -12.90
N LYS A 103 8.61 12.93 -13.09
CA LYS A 103 8.75 11.96 -12.00
C LYS A 103 9.81 12.33 -10.96
N GLU A 104 10.89 13.00 -11.37
CA GLU A 104 11.95 13.40 -10.44
C GLU A 104 11.47 14.45 -9.43
N HIS A 105 10.55 15.34 -9.85
CA HIS A 105 9.93 16.29 -8.93
C HIS A 105 9.03 15.57 -7.91
N VAL A 106 8.20 14.65 -8.37
CA VAL A 106 7.32 13.84 -7.52
C VAL A 106 8.14 13.02 -6.53
N LEU A 107 9.17 12.32 -7.01
CA LEU A 107 10.07 11.53 -6.15
C LEU A 107 10.80 12.43 -5.13
N SER A 108 11.17 13.64 -5.50
CA SER A 108 11.77 14.60 -4.57
C SER A 108 10.80 14.96 -3.43
N ASN A 109 9.54 15.23 -3.75
CA ASN A 109 8.51 15.51 -2.74
C ASN A 109 8.26 14.30 -1.85
N LEU A 110 8.15 13.12 -2.46
CA LEU A 110 8.02 11.86 -1.74
C LEU A 110 9.19 11.64 -0.79
N HIS A 111 10.43 11.74 -1.28
CA HIS A 111 11.62 11.54 -0.44
C HIS A 111 11.67 12.48 0.76
N ARG A 112 11.22 13.72 0.60
CA ARG A 112 11.14 14.69 1.71
C ARG A 112 10.09 14.27 2.74
N SER A 113 8.91 13.84 2.30
CA SER A 113 7.83 13.43 3.19
C SER A 113 8.16 12.16 3.97
N VAL A 114 8.78 11.17 3.33
CA VAL A 114 9.11 9.87 3.95
C VAL A 114 10.50 9.80 4.57
N ALA A 115 11.29 10.88 4.48
CA ALA A 115 12.66 10.92 5.01
C ALA A 115 12.80 10.39 6.46
N PRO A 116 11.87 10.66 7.39
CA PRO A 116 11.95 10.15 8.76
C PRO A 116 11.95 8.62 8.85
N LEU A 117 11.31 7.92 7.93
CA LEU A 117 11.27 6.44 7.93
C LEU A 117 12.67 5.82 7.80
N LYS A 118 13.63 6.53 7.18
CA LYS A 118 15.03 6.08 7.08
C LYS A 118 15.73 5.96 8.44
N ASN A 119 15.21 6.65 9.46
CA ASN A 119 15.74 6.61 10.82
C ASN A 119 15.10 5.50 11.67
N SER A 120 14.26 4.67 11.08
CA SER A 120 13.65 3.54 11.78
C SER A 120 14.70 2.49 12.14
N LEU A 121 14.69 2.06 13.39
CA LEU A 121 15.44 0.89 13.87
C LEU A 121 14.64 -0.41 13.67
N LYS A 122 13.41 -0.29 13.18
CA LYS A 122 12.52 -1.40 12.85
C LYS A 122 12.39 -1.50 11.33
N PRO A 123 12.10 -2.68 10.80
CA PRO A 123 11.76 -2.81 9.38
C PRO A 123 10.63 -1.87 8.96
N VAL A 124 10.75 -1.31 7.77
CA VAL A 124 9.70 -0.49 7.15
C VAL A 124 9.23 -1.22 5.88
N LEU A 125 7.99 -1.67 5.87
CA LEU A 125 7.41 -2.45 4.79
C LEU A 125 6.39 -1.59 4.04
N ILE A 126 6.52 -1.48 2.72
CA ILE A 126 5.74 -0.53 1.91
C ILE A 126 4.95 -1.28 0.85
N ALA A 127 3.62 -1.06 0.83
CA ALA A 127 2.75 -1.44 -0.27
C ALA A 127 2.67 -0.30 -1.31
N PHE A 128 2.38 -0.66 -2.54
CA PHE A 128 2.19 0.26 -3.64
C PHE A 128 0.71 0.64 -3.78
N GLY A 129 0.40 1.93 -3.88
CA GLY A 129 -0.94 2.45 -4.05
C GLY A 129 -1.26 2.88 -5.48
N ASN A 130 -2.53 3.17 -5.75
CA ASN A 130 -2.97 3.55 -7.10
C ASN A 130 -2.54 4.94 -7.54
N HIS A 131 -2.10 5.79 -6.62
CA HIS A 131 -1.52 7.09 -6.92
C HIS A 131 0.01 7.04 -7.09
N ASP A 132 0.68 5.99 -6.64
CA ASP A 132 2.13 5.96 -6.47
C ASP A 132 2.94 5.87 -7.77
N ASP A 133 2.31 5.68 -8.91
CA ASP A 133 2.96 5.71 -10.21
C ASP A 133 2.91 7.06 -10.93
N ASN A 134 2.25 8.05 -10.33
CA ASN A 134 1.99 9.35 -10.93
C ASN A 134 1.14 9.28 -12.22
N ALA A 135 0.31 8.23 -12.38
CA ALA A 135 -0.49 8.05 -13.60
C ALA A 135 -1.97 8.41 -13.43
N PHE A 136 -2.46 8.57 -12.21
CA PHE A 136 -3.88 8.75 -11.91
C PHE A 136 -4.52 9.93 -12.65
N GLN A 137 -3.84 11.06 -12.74
CA GLN A 137 -4.34 12.29 -13.39
C GLN A 137 -4.58 12.16 -14.89
N PHE A 138 -3.87 11.25 -15.57
CA PHE A 138 -3.92 11.11 -17.02
C PHE A 138 -5.19 10.45 -17.53
N LEU A 139 -6.09 10.14 -16.65
CA LEU A 139 -7.43 9.69 -16.95
C LEU A 139 -8.43 10.85 -17.10
N ASN A 140 -8.01 12.04 -16.68
CA ASN A 140 -8.78 13.25 -16.94
C ASN A 140 -8.56 13.66 -18.41
N PRO A 141 -9.60 13.66 -19.28
CA PRO A 141 -9.47 14.02 -20.69
C PRO A 141 -9.05 15.47 -20.92
N ASN A 142 -9.03 16.29 -19.87
CA ASN A 142 -8.60 17.69 -19.92
C ASN A 142 -7.11 17.88 -19.59
N ILE A 143 -6.40 16.81 -19.25
CA ILE A 143 -4.96 16.83 -18.99
C ILE A 143 -4.27 16.21 -20.20
N PRO A 144 -3.11 16.75 -20.66
CA PRO A 144 -2.34 16.12 -21.73
C PRO A 144 -2.04 14.66 -21.44
N ALA A 145 -2.00 13.82 -22.47
CA ALA A 145 -1.59 12.43 -22.32
C ALA A 145 -0.25 12.38 -21.57
N ALA A 146 -0.14 11.42 -20.65
CA ALA A 146 1.06 11.30 -19.84
C ALA A 146 2.27 11.04 -20.74
N GLU A 147 3.26 11.87 -20.58
CA GLU A 147 4.57 11.55 -21.10
C GLU A 147 5.16 10.41 -20.26
N ARG A 148 5.72 9.41 -20.92
CA ARG A 148 6.30 8.22 -20.27
C ARG A 148 7.29 8.58 -19.16
N GLU A 149 8.01 9.68 -19.34
CA GLU A 149 9.01 10.23 -18.41
C GLU A 149 8.39 10.73 -17.09
N TRP A 150 7.08 10.94 -17.05
CA TRP A 150 6.38 11.38 -15.83
C TRP A 150 5.93 10.22 -14.96
N ILE A 151 5.90 9.01 -15.53
CA ILE A 151 5.39 7.82 -14.85
C ILE A 151 6.51 7.13 -14.09
N ILE A 152 6.22 6.77 -12.85
CA ILE A 152 7.08 5.97 -11.99
C ILE A 152 6.80 4.50 -12.32
N ILE A 153 7.75 3.85 -12.97
CA ILE A 153 7.66 2.43 -13.30
C ILE A 153 8.16 1.56 -12.13
N ASP A 154 7.91 0.27 -12.18
CA ASP A 154 8.25 -0.67 -11.12
C ASP A 154 9.73 -0.62 -10.71
N LYS A 155 10.64 -0.48 -11.66
CA LYS A 155 12.07 -0.28 -11.39
C LYS A 155 12.34 1.00 -10.60
N ASP A 156 11.74 2.13 -11.01
CA ASP A 156 11.91 3.40 -10.31
C ASP A 156 11.40 3.29 -8.87
N TRP A 157 10.25 2.60 -8.67
CA TRP A 157 9.69 2.40 -7.35
C TRP A 157 10.62 1.59 -6.45
N ASN A 158 11.12 0.46 -6.91
CA ASN A 158 12.02 -0.36 -6.11
C ASN A 158 13.32 0.38 -5.78
N GLU A 159 14.03 0.87 -6.79
CA GLU A 159 15.33 1.54 -6.60
C GLU A 159 15.25 2.87 -5.84
N LYS A 160 14.15 3.61 -6.02
CA LYS A 160 14.03 4.98 -5.50
C LYS A 160 13.11 5.12 -4.29
N VAL A 161 12.33 4.11 -3.96
CA VAL A 161 11.43 4.12 -2.82
C VAL A 161 11.69 2.93 -1.92
N THR A 162 11.43 1.70 -2.37
CA THR A 162 11.48 0.51 -1.52
C THR A 162 12.87 0.29 -0.91
N ASP A 163 13.92 0.37 -1.72
CA ASP A 163 15.30 0.13 -1.28
C ASP A 163 15.86 1.19 -0.32
N LEU A 164 15.11 2.27 -0.10
CA LEU A 164 15.55 3.32 0.82
C LEU A 164 15.37 2.96 2.30
N PHE A 165 14.58 1.93 2.61
CA PHE A 165 14.14 1.67 3.98
C PHE A 165 14.70 0.38 4.56
N PRO A 166 14.95 0.32 5.88
CA PRO A 166 15.41 -0.89 6.54
C PRO A 166 14.39 -2.03 6.40
N GLY A 167 14.83 -3.18 5.89
CA GLY A 167 14.02 -4.39 5.78
C GLY A 167 13.08 -4.42 4.58
N ALA A 168 13.08 -3.38 3.74
CA ALA A 168 12.31 -3.35 2.51
C ALA A 168 12.93 -4.23 1.40
N ASP A 169 14.23 -4.50 1.50
CA ASP A 169 14.98 -5.49 0.71
C ASP A 169 14.57 -6.94 1.02
N GLY A 170 13.33 -7.10 1.40
CA GLY A 170 12.70 -8.30 1.90
C GLY A 170 13.19 -9.59 1.29
N GLU A 171 13.45 -10.56 2.14
CA GLU A 171 13.94 -11.90 1.80
C GLU A 171 13.00 -12.70 0.86
N GLY A 172 12.07 -12.05 0.15
CA GLY A 172 11.01 -12.77 -0.52
C GLY A 172 10.37 -12.11 -1.74
N HIS A 173 11.12 -11.34 -2.52
CA HIS A 173 10.65 -10.88 -3.84
C HIS A 173 10.45 -12.05 -4.82
N ASP A 174 9.66 -11.85 -5.85
CA ASP A 174 9.54 -12.80 -6.95
C ASP A 174 10.82 -12.78 -7.79
N ASP A 175 11.64 -13.83 -7.69
CA ASP A 175 12.90 -13.98 -8.42
C ASP A 175 12.71 -14.08 -9.95
N ARG A 176 11.48 -14.31 -10.41
CA ARG A 176 11.10 -14.31 -11.83
C ARG A 176 10.80 -12.91 -12.36
N TYR A 177 10.64 -11.93 -11.46
CA TYR A 177 10.34 -10.56 -11.79
C TYR A 177 11.14 -9.61 -10.90
N GLU A 178 12.28 -9.16 -11.41
CA GLU A 178 13.29 -8.38 -10.67
C GLU A 178 12.73 -7.14 -9.96
N TYR A 179 11.66 -6.55 -10.50
CA TYR A 179 11.05 -5.33 -9.98
C TYR A 179 9.64 -5.55 -9.42
N SER A 180 9.36 -6.76 -8.87
CA SER A 180 8.09 -7.00 -8.22
C SER A 180 7.91 -6.06 -7.03
N LYS A 181 6.71 -5.45 -6.93
CA LYS A 181 6.33 -4.59 -5.80
C LYS A 181 5.67 -5.38 -4.68
N TYR A 182 5.45 -6.68 -4.91
CA TYR A 182 4.99 -7.62 -3.91
C TYR A 182 6.17 -8.45 -3.39
N TYR A 183 6.16 -8.69 -2.09
CA TYR A 183 7.25 -9.40 -1.40
C TYR A 183 6.79 -9.92 -0.04
N SER A 184 7.62 -10.70 0.62
CA SER A 184 7.37 -11.18 1.97
C SER A 184 8.54 -10.83 2.92
N TYR A 185 8.21 -10.71 4.22
CA TYR A 185 9.17 -10.45 5.28
C TYR A 185 8.91 -11.34 6.49
N ASP A 186 9.94 -12.01 7.02
CA ASP A 186 9.82 -12.95 8.12
C ASP A 186 10.15 -12.33 9.49
N LEU A 187 9.15 -12.23 10.34
CA LEU A 187 9.34 -11.99 11.77
C LEU A 187 9.67 -13.33 12.46
N LYS A 188 10.91 -13.81 12.31
CA LYS A 188 11.36 -15.15 12.74
C LYS A 188 11.04 -15.43 14.22
N LYS A 189 11.25 -14.45 15.10
CA LYS A 189 10.97 -14.58 16.54
C LYS A 189 9.48 -14.72 16.87
N LYS A 190 8.61 -14.21 15.99
CA LYS A 190 7.15 -14.25 16.16
C LYS A 190 6.52 -15.37 15.32
N ARG A 191 7.30 -16.11 14.54
CA ARG A 191 6.82 -17.10 13.58
C ARG A 191 5.68 -16.55 12.73
N THR A 192 5.91 -15.36 12.17
CA THR A 192 4.91 -14.67 11.35
C THR A 192 5.58 -14.13 10.11
N ARG A 193 5.01 -14.43 8.96
CA ARG A 193 5.37 -13.85 7.67
C ARG A 193 4.41 -12.72 7.33
N ILE A 194 4.97 -11.57 7.04
CA ILE A 194 4.23 -10.43 6.48
C ILE A 194 4.29 -10.57 4.97
N ILE A 195 3.16 -10.50 4.31
CA ILE A 195 3.05 -10.57 2.85
C ILE A 195 2.53 -9.22 2.37
N ILE A 196 3.34 -8.54 1.60
CA ILE A 196 2.97 -7.30 0.92
C ILE A 196 2.47 -7.68 -0.47
N LEU A 197 1.23 -7.29 -0.79
CA LEU A 197 0.63 -7.51 -2.10
C LEU A 197 0.53 -6.21 -2.88
N ASP A 198 0.76 -6.30 -4.18
CA ASP A 198 0.53 -5.20 -5.12
C ASP A 198 -0.86 -5.32 -5.74
N THR A 199 -1.77 -4.44 -5.34
CA THR A 199 -3.13 -4.38 -5.88
C THR A 199 -3.21 -3.67 -7.23
N MET A 200 -2.09 -3.11 -7.68
CA MET A 200 -1.94 -2.40 -8.96
C MET A 200 -0.94 -3.12 -9.88
N ASP A 201 -0.80 -4.44 -9.73
CA ASP A 201 0.14 -5.27 -10.50
C ASP A 201 -0.25 -5.32 -11.98
N CYS A 202 0.00 -4.24 -12.69
CA CYS A 202 -0.25 -4.11 -14.13
C CYS A 202 1.08 -4.13 -14.88
N ARG A 203 1.41 -5.25 -15.51
CA ARG A 203 2.67 -5.44 -16.24
C ARG A 203 2.77 -4.69 -17.55
N ARG A 204 1.66 -4.18 -18.05
CA ARG A 204 1.62 -3.38 -19.28
C ARG A 204 1.08 -1.99 -18.98
N PRO A 205 1.85 -1.17 -18.26
CA PRO A 205 1.42 0.18 -17.89
C PRO A 205 1.25 1.08 -19.12
N PHE A 206 1.81 0.70 -20.26
CA PHE A 206 1.74 1.43 -21.53
C PHE A 206 1.11 0.57 -22.62
N ASP A 207 0.38 1.23 -23.52
CA ASP A 207 -0.10 0.61 -24.75
C ASP A 207 1.05 0.43 -25.78
N GLU A 208 0.74 -0.12 -26.94
CA GLU A 208 1.70 -0.32 -28.04
C GLU A 208 2.32 0.98 -28.58
N ASN A 209 1.70 2.13 -28.32
CA ASN A 209 2.18 3.44 -28.70
C ASN A 209 3.00 4.12 -27.59
N GLY A 210 3.17 3.44 -26.45
CA GLY A 210 3.86 4.00 -25.30
C GLY A 210 3.04 4.98 -24.46
N VAL A 211 1.72 5.04 -24.69
CA VAL A 211 0.79 5.85 -23.91
C VAL A 211 0.32 5.05 -22.68
N VAL A 212 0.18 5.74 -21.55
CA VAL A 212 -0.30 5.09 -20.32
C VAL A 212 -1.68 4.48 -20.56
N ASN A 213 -1.77 3.19 -20.29
CA ASN A 213 -3.02 2.47 -20.39
C ASN A 213 -3.91 2.75 -19.16
N GLY A 214 -4.57 3.91 -19.19
CA GLY A 214 -5.43 4.36 -18.10
C GLY A 214 -6.59 3.42 -17.77
N GLU A 215 -7.08 2.65 -18.74
CA GLU A 215 -8.11 1.64 -18.46
C GLU A 215 -7.59 0.50 -17.60
N MET A 216 -6.32 0.15 -17.73
CA MET A 216 -5.73 -0.92 -16.94
C MET A 216 -5.45 -0.49 -15.50
N ARG A 217 -5.15 0.79 -15.25
CA ARG A 217 -4.73 1.26 -13.92
C ARG A 217 -5.84 1.74 -13.01
N LEU A 218 -6.91 2.34 -13.54
CA LEU A 218 -8.00 2.83 -12.69
C LEU A 218 -9.21 1.91 -12.64
N LYS A 219 -9.43 1.17 -13.73
CA LYS A 219 -10.61 0.29 -13.80
C LYS A 219 -10.30 -1.14 -13.38
N ARG A 220 -9.03 -1.49 -13.21
CA ARG A 220 -8.60 -2.86 -12.97
C ARG A 220 -7.57 -2.91 -11.86
N ILE A 221 -8.04 -2.82 -10.65
CA ILE A 221 -7.29 -3.30 -9.50
C ILE A 221 -6.99 -4.77 -9.76
N CYS A 222 -5.73 -5.16 -9.72
CA CYS A 222 -5.31 -6.43 -10.25
C CYS A 222 -4.29 -7.11 -9.33
N TYR A 223 -4.56 -8.37 -9.02
CA TYR A 223 -3.52 -9.34 -8.69
C TYR A 223 -3.27 -10.14 -9.96
N THR A 224 -2.08 -10.01 -10.55
CA THR A 224 -1.76 -10.85 -11.71
C THR A 224 -1.68 -12.32 -11.29
N ASP A 225 -1.97 -13.22 -12.23
CA ASP A 225 -1.85 -14.66 -11.97
C ASP A 225 -0.42 -15.04 -11.55
N GLN A 226 0.59 -14.32 -12.03
CA GLN A 226 1.98 -14.54 -11.61
C GLN A 226 2.21 -14.11 -10.15
N GLN A 227 1.61 -13.01 -9.68
CA GLN A 227 1.67 -12.65 -8.27
C GLN A 227 0.97 -13.71 -7.42
N LEU A 228 -0.16 -14.25 -7.88
CA LEU A 228 -0.89 -15.31 -7.19
C LEU A 228 -0.13 -16.64 -7.22
N ASP A 229 0.56 -16.96 -8.31
CA ASP A 229 1.48 -18.10 -8.38
C ASP A 229 2.64 -17.91 -7.39
N TRP A 230 3.29 -16.74 -7.37
CA TRP A 230 4.31 -16.43 -6.36
C TRP A 230 3.76 -16.55 -4.93
N LEU A 231 2.55 -16.05 -4.69
CA LEU A 231 1.91 -16.14 -3.38
C LEU A 231 1.82 -17.59 -2.91
N VAL A 232 1.33 -18.50 -3.76
CA VAL A 232 1.18 -19.92 -3.44
C VAL A 232 2.54 -20.62 -3.31
N ASN A 233 3.41 -20.47 -4.33
CA ASN A 233 4.61 -21.29 -4.47
C ASN A 233 5.84 -20.72 -3.74
N ARG A 234 5.77 -19.47 -3.23
CA ARG A 234 6.88 -18.81 -2.53
C ARG A 234 6.43 -18.18 -1.22
N ALA A 235 5.48 -17.26 -1.25
CA ALA A 235 5.13 -16.50 -0.05
C ALA A 235 4.44 -17.36 1.02
N MET A 236 3.55 -18.27 0.64
CA MET A 236 2.83 -19.13 1.58
C MET A 236 3.55 -20.46 1.89
N THR A 237 4.83 -20.58 1.54
CA THR A 237 5.67 -21.75 1.84
C THR A 237 6.50 -21.60 3.12
N ALA A 238 6.14 -20.69 4.01
CA ALA A 238 6.79 -20.54 5.32
C ALA A 238 6.65 -21.85 6.14
N PRO A 239 7.47 -22.05 7.19
CA PRO A 239 7.33 -23.18 8.09
C PRO A 239 5.88 -23.38 8.55
N ALA A 240 5.46 -24.64 8.73
CA ALA A 240 4.06 -25.01 8.98
C ALA A 240 3.40 -24.33 10.19
N ASP A 241 4.20 -23.80 11.13
CA ASP A 241 3.74 -23.11 12.32
C ASP A 241 3.79 -21.58 12.22
N TYR A 242 4.12 -21.04 11.03
CA TYR A 242 4.12 -19.61 10.80
C TYR A 242 2.71 -19.10 10.54
N ASN A 243 2.37 -17.97 11.16
CA ASN A 243 1.20 -17.20 10.82
C ASN A 243 1.50 -16.23 9.67
N TYR A 244 0.44 -15.68 9.08
CA TYR A 244 0.54 -14.71 7.99
C TYR A 244 -0.25 -13.46 8.32
N ILE A 245 0.30 -12.31 7.93
CA ILE A 245 -0.38 -11.02 7.90
C ILE A 245 -0.24 -10.50 6.48
N PHE A 246 -1.37 -10.15 5.86
CA PHE A 246 -1.38 -9.53 4.55
C PHE A 246 -1.47 -8.02 4.67
N ILE A 247 -0.72 -7.33 3.85
CA ILE A 247 -0.75 -5.87 3.73
C ILE A 247 -0.81 -5.52 2.26
N SER A 248 -1.71 -4.62 1.90
CA SER A 248 -1.78 -4.07 0.55
C SER A 248 -2.36 -2.66 0.60
N HIS A 249 -2.47 -2.01 -0.55
CA HIS A 249 -3.14 -0.73 -0.62
C HIS A 249 -4.66 -0.88 -0.56
N MET A 250 -5.24 -1.85 -1.24
CA MET A 250 -6.69 -2.06 -1.30
C MET A 250 -7.13 -3.35 -0.62
N GLY A 251 -8.32 -3.33 0.00
CA GLY A 251 -8.91 -4.52 0.63
C GLY A 251 -9.35 -5.58 -0.39
N ILE A 252 -9.42 -6.82 0.07
CA ILE A 252 -9.92 -7.95 -0.75
C ILE A 252 -11.42 -7.85 -0.94
N ASP A 253 -12.14 -7.31 0.04
CA ASP A 253 -13.60 -7.35 0.05
C ASP A 253 -14.20 -6.36 -0.93
N SER A 254 -15.14 -6.83 -1.69
CA SER A 254 -15.80 -6.12 -2.75
C SER A 254 -16.68 -4.94 -2.29
N ALA A 255 -17.01 -4.86 -1.02
CA ALA A 255 -17.76 -3.72 -0.48
C ALA A 255 -17.03 -2.38 -0.72
N VAL A 256 -15.70 -2.46 -0.84
CA VAL A 256 -14.82 -1.32 -1.08
C VAL A 256 -14.56 -1.10 -2.57
N ASN A 257 -14.46 -2.20 -3.34
CA ASN A 257 -14.05 -2.17 -4.74
C ASN A 257 -14.81 -3.18 -5.61
N SER A 258 -16.03 -3.44 -5.29
CA SER A 258 -16.89 -4.48 -5.84
C SER A 258 -16.68 -4.72 -7.30
N ASN A 259 -16.47 -5.67 -7.92
CA ASN A 259 -16.51 -6.02 -9.37
C ASN A 259 -15.32 -5.58 -10.23
N ARG A 260 -14.25 -5.01 -9.66
CA ARG A 260 -13.15 -4.47 -10.47
C ARG A 260 -11.79 -5.13 -10.22
N MET A 261 -11.66 -5.93 -9.15
CA MET A 261 -10.38 -6.55 -8.79
C MET A 261 -10.17 -7.84 -9.58
N LEU A 262 -9.36 -7.75 -10.63
CA LEU A 262 -8.91 -8.95 -11.36
C LEU A 262 -8.02 -9.80 -10.46
N GLY A 263 -8.21 -11.12 -10.50
CA GLY A 263 -7.48 -12.05 -9.62
C GLY A 263 -7.98 -12.07 -8.18
N GLY A 264 -8.91 -11.18 -7.80
CA GLY A 264 -9.44 -11.11 -6.45
C GLY A 264 -10.17 -12.38 -6.02
N GLU A 265 -10.95 -12.96 -6.92
CA GLU A 265 -11.64 -14.24 -6.64
C GLU A 265 -10.63 -15.38 -6.45
N THR A 266 -9.61 -15.45 -7.30
CA THR A 266 -8.53 -16.43 -7.16
C THR A 266 -7.80 -16.26 -5.81
N LEU A 267 -7.50 -15.02 -5.41
CA LEU A 267 -6.92 -14.74 -4.10
C LEU A 267 -7.84 -15.24 -2.96
N ARG A 268 -9.16 -14.99 -3.06
CA ARG A 268 -10.13 -15.48 -2.06
C ARG A 268 -10.14 -17.01 -1.98
N GLU A 269 -10.09 -17.70 -3.11
CA GLU A 269 -10.03 -19.15 -3.16
C GLU A 269 -8.73 -19.70 -2.55
N ILE A 270 -7.59 -19.06 -2.81
CA ILE A 270 -6.30 -19.41 -2.17
C ILE A 270 -6.40 -19.25 -0.65
N ILE A 271 -6.94 -18.14 -0.17
CA ILE A 271 -7.13 -17.88 1.27
C ILE A 271 -8.10 -18.90 1.86
N ARG A 272 -9.21 -19.18 1.18
CA ARG A 272 -10.21 -20.18 1.62
C ARG A 272 -9.58 -21.56 1.73
N ALA A 273 -8.83 -21.98 0.72
CA ALA A 273 -8.11 -23.26 0.73
C ALA A 273 -7.11 -23.32 1.90
N PHE A 274 -6.36 -22.26 2.15
CA PHE A 274 -5.44 -22.20 3.28
C PHE A 274 -6.20 -22.29 4.62
N GLN A 275 -7.25 -21.53 4.82
CA GLN A 275 -8.00 -21.50 6.09
C GLN A 275 -8.74 -22.84 6.36
N SER A 276 -9.22 -23.50 5.31
CA SER A 276 -9.92 -24.80 5.41
C SER A 276 -9.01 -26.03 5.31
N ARG A 277 -7.69 -25.83 5.12
CA ARG A 277 -6.73 -26.93 4.92
C ARG A 277 -7.11 -27.82 3.75
N SER A 278 -7.42 -27.21 2.64
CA SER A 278 -7.80 -27.87 1.39
C SER A 278 -6.90 -27.46 0.23
N SER A 279 -7.23 -27.95 -0.94
CA SER A 279 -6.49 -27.62 -2.17
C SER A 279 -7.34 -26.74 -3.07
N TYR A 280 -6.68 -25.88 -3.82
CA TYR A 280 -7.23 -25.10 -4.92
C TYR A 280 -6.26 -25.05 -6.09
N SER A 281 -6.76 -25.09 -7.30
CA SER A 281 -5.93 -25.02 -8.50
C SER A 281 -6.48 -24.01 -9.48
N PHE A 282 -5.58 -23.26 -10.13
CA PHE A 282 -5.91 -22.39 -11.24
C PHE A 282 -4.83 -22.46 -12.32
N SER A 283 -5.18 -22.06 -13.53
CA SER A 283 -4.23 -22.03 -14.65
C SER A 283 -4.24 -20.66 -15.30
N TYR A 284 -3.09 -20.28 -15.84
CA TYR A 284 -2.93 -19.04 -16.58
C TYR A 284 -1.90 -19.21 -17.69
N THR A 285 -1.96 -18.31 -18.69
CA THR A 285 -0.93 -18.27 -19.73
C THR A 285 0.13 -17.23 -19.34
N ASP A 286 1.36 -17.64 -19.29
CA ASP A 286 2.49 -16.78 -18.95
C ASP A 286 2.85 -15.81 -20.11
N ILE A 287 3.86 -14.98 -19.89
CA ILE A 287 4.33 -14.00 -20.86
C ILE A 287 4.91 -14.67 -22.14
N ASN A 288 5.36 -15.91 -22.07
CA ASN A 288 5.92 -16.67 -23.17
C ASN A 288 4.85 -17.46 -23.95
N GLY A 289 3.60 -17.42 -23.47
CA GLY A 289 2.48 -18.17 -24.06
C GLY A 289 2.36 -19.59 -23.53
N GLU A 290 3.09 -19.93 -22.46
CA GLU A 290 3.00 -21.24 -21.83
C GLU A 290 1.84 -21.29 -20.84
N GLU A 291 1.10 -22.39 -20.83
CA GLU A 291 0.05 -22.64 -19.85
C GLU A 291 0.65 -23.17 -18.55
N ILE A 292 0.51 -22.40 -17.48
CA ILE A 292 1.00 -22.73 -16.14
C ILE A 292 -0.19 -23.14 -15.27
N THR A 293 -0.10 -24.29 -14.63
CA THR A 293 -1.05 -24.72 -13.61
C THR A 293 -0.44 -24.55 -12.22
N VAL A 294 -1.12 -23.80 -11.37
CA VAL A 294 -0.74 -23.55 -9.98
C VAL A 294 -1.61 -24.40 -9.06
N ASN A 295 -0.97 -25.19 -8.21
CA ASN A 295 -1.64 -26.04 -7.24
C ASN A 295 -1.36 -25.50 -5.83
N ALA A 296 -2.35 -24.88 -5.22
CA ALA A 296 -2.32 -24.46 -3.82
C ALA A 296 -2.78 -25.63 -2.96
N ASP A 297 -1.86 -26.34 -2.31
CA ASP A 297 -2.16 -27.47 -1.45
C ASP A 297 -1.75 -27.14 0.00
N PHE A 298 -2.73 -27.06 0.88
CA PHE A 298 -2.54 -26.71 2.27
C PHE A 298 -2.97 -27.86 3.21
N PRO A 299 -2.05 -28.78 3.53
CA PRO A 299 -2.37 -29.94 4.32
C PRO A 299 -2.69 -29.57 5.79
N GLU A 300 -3.36 -30.46 6.49
CA GLU A 300 -3.72 -30.33 7.92
C GLU A 300 -2.50 -30.16 8.85
N SER A 301 -1.31 -30.59 8.40
CA SER A 301 -0.07 -30.38 9.14
C SER A 301 0.33 -28.92 9.32
N ILE A 302 -0.23 -27.99 8.51
CA ILE A 302 -0.04 -26.55 8.69
C ILE A 302 -0.87 -26.09 9.88
N SER A 303 -0.21 -25.61 10.93
CA SER A 303 -0.86 -25.06 12.12
C SER A 303 -1.00 -23.53 12.08
N GLY A 304 -0.24 -22.85 11.21
CA GLY A 304 -0.28 -21.41 11.04
C GLY A 304 -1.62 -20.90 10.50
N LYS A 305 -1.90 -19.62 10.71
CA LYS A 305 -3.17 -18.98 10.33
C LYS A 305 -2.88 -17.68 9.58
N ILE A 306 -3.80 -17.29 8.72
CA ILE A 306 -3.86 -15.90 8.25
C ILE A 306 -4.59 -15.11 9.33
N LEU A 307 -3.87 -14.19 9.98
CA LEU A 307 -4.38 -13.48 11.15
C LEU A 307 -5.35 -12.37 10.75
N PHE A 308 -4.92 -11.53 9.79
CA PHE A 308 -5.74 -10.46 9.24
C PHE A 308 -5.10 -9.87 7.98
N TYR A 309 -5.83 -8.95 7.36
CA TYR A 309 -5.44 -8.21 6.17
C TYR A 309 -5.58 -6.72 6.44
N SER A 310 -4.48 -5.94 6.32
CA SER A 310 -4.49 -4.49 6.49
C SER A 310 -4.39 -3.77 5.16
N PHE A 311 -5.14 -2.66 5.03
CA PHE A 311 -5.19 -1.89 3.80
C PHE A 311 -5.50 -0.40 4.03
N GLY A 312 -5.26 0.43 3.03
CA GLY A 312 -5.55 1.87 2.98
C GLY A 312 -6.70 2.21 2.02
N HIS A 313 -6.48 3.15 1.12
CA HIS A 313 -7.33 3.53 -0.01
C HIS A 313 -8.69 4.16 0.33
N GLN A 314 -9.36 3.72 1.37
CA GLN A 314 -10.72 4.18 1.69
C GLN A 314 -10.76 5.53 2.40
N HIS A 315 -9.64 6.03 2.88
CA HIS A 315 -9.54 7.22 3.71
C HIS A 315 -10.47 7.19 4.94
N SER A 316 -10.86 6.01 5.37
CA SER A 316 -11.76 5.82 6.52
C SER A 316 -11.39 4.57 7.30
N GLU A 317 -11.64 4.60 8.59
CA GLU A 317 -11.43 3.43 9.46
C GLU A 317 -12.56 2.42 9.26
N ALA A 318 -12.19 1.17 9.05
CA ALA A 318 -13.14 0.06 8.98
C ALA A 318 -12.51 -1.23 9.52
N ILE A 319 -13.34 -2.06 10.14
CA ILE A 319 -13.02 -3.43 10.50
C ILE A 319 -14.10 -4.30 9.88
N LEU A 320 -13.71 -5.13 8.92
CA LEU A 320 -14.61 -5.98 8.14
C LEU A 320 -14.27 -7.45 8.41
N TYR A 321 -15.27 -8.28 8.48
CA TYR A 321 -15.10 -9.73 8.58
C TYR A 321 -15.71 -10.43 7.37
N SER A 322 -14.87 -11.10 6.59
CA SER A 322 -15.29 -11.89 5.43
C SER A 322 -15.51 -13.33 5.87
N GLU A 323 -16.78 -13.70 6.10
CA GLU A 323 -17.17 -15.01 6.65
C GLU A 323 -16.73 -16.17 5.75
N ASP A 324 -16.84 -16.00 4.42
CA ASP A 324 -16.55 -17.03 3.43
C ASP A 324 -15.09 -17.45 3.35
N ILE A 325 -14.17 -16.56 3.78
CA ILE A 325 -12.72 -16.82 3.86
C ILE A 325 -12.18 -16.77 5.29
N ASN A 326 -13.05 -16.59 6.28
CA ASN A 326 -12.72 -16.50 7.71
C ASN A 326 -11.54 -15.51 7.96
N LEU A 327 -11.70 -14.27 7.48
CA LEU A 327 -10.63 -13.28 7.52
C LEU A 327 -11.14 -11.92 7.98
N TRP A 328 -10.43 -11.33 8.95
CA TRP A 328 -10.58 -9.94 9.32
C TRP A 328 -9.78 -9.05 8.39
N GLN A 329 -10.41 -7.98 7.92
CA GLN A 329 -9.79 -6.92 7.15
C GLN A 329 -9.86 -5.62 7.94
N VAL A 330 -8.77 -4.87 7.97
CA VAL A 330 -8.65 -3.63 8.73
C VAL A 330 -8.20 -2.51 7.80
N ALA A 331 -9.05 -1.52 7.61
CA ALA A 331 -8.72 -0.28 6.95
C ALA A 331 -8.37 0.80 7.97
N THR A 332 -7.41 1.65 7.65
CA THR A 332 -7.09 2.84 8.44
C THR A 332 -7.44 4.10 7.68
N GLY A 333 -7.66 5.19 8.41
CA GLY A 333 -7.92 6.50 7.83
C GLY A 333 -6.70 7.07 7.11
N CYS A 334 -6.95 8.06 6.27
CA CYS A 334 -5.93 8.82 5.55
C CYS A 334 -5.12 9.68 6.52
N GLU A 335 -3.78 9.64 6.41
CA GLU A 335 -2.87 10.47 7.21
C GLU A 335 -3.05 11.96 6.88
N ASN A 336 -3.42 12.26 5.65
CA ASN A 336 -3.62 13.63 5.16
C ASN A 336 -5.10 14.00 5.12
N MET A 337 -5.80 13.90 6.25
CA MET A 337 -7.16 14.42 6.33
C MET A 337 -7.16 15.93 6.13
N ARG A 338 -7.75 16.40 5.04
CA ARG A 338 -8.09 17.82 4.90
C ARG A 338 -8.98 18.19 6.10
N GLY A 339 -8.42 18.85 7.10
CA GLY A 339 -9.18 19.54 8.15
C GLY A 339 -9.93 20.69 7.51
N GLY A 340 -10.98 20.43 6.82
CA GLY A 340 -11.76 21.38 6.06
C GLY A 340 -13.22 21.03 6.15
N GLU A 341 -13.96 22.01 6.60
CA GLU A 341 -15.39 22.06 6.58
C GLU A 341 -15.95 21.50 5.27
N GLY A 342 -16.88 20.55 5.43
CA GLY A 342 -17.83 20.03 4.50
C GLY A 342 -17.93 20.71 3.14
N GLU A 343 -17.39 20.04 2.18
CA GLU A 343 -18.14 19.70 0.98
C GLU A 343 -17.69 18.30 0.67
N GLY A 344 -18.63 17.37 0.77
CA GLY A 344 -18.42 16.00 0.35
C GLY A 344 -18.00 16.01 -1.12
N GLY A 345 -16.70 16.08 -1.33
CA GLY A 345 -16.11 15.75 -2.60
C GLY A 345 -16.32 14.28 -2.79
N SER A 346 -17.31 13.94 -3.59
CA SER A 346 -17.58 12.60 -4.11
C SER A 346 -16.47 12.14 -5.07
N ASP A 347 -15.22 12.42 -4.77
CA ASP A 347 -14.07 11.99 -5.57
C ASP A 347 -13.49 10.65 -5.09
N ALA A 348 -14.07 10.09 -4.03
CA ALA A 348 -13.82 8.71 -3.62
C ALA A 348 -14.57 7.69 -4.48
N SER A 349 -15.19 8.10 -5.56
CA SER A 349 -15.95 7.23 -6.43
C SER A 349 -15.49 7.33 -7.87
N VAL A 350 -14.33 6.79 -8.15
CA VAL A 350 -14.05 6.26 -9.48
C VAL A 350 -13.25 4.99 -9.36
#